data_94cc6a7924659633bee722954368b348
#
_entry.id   94cc6a7924659633bee722954368b348
#
_cell.length_a   1.000
_cell.length_b   1.000
_cell.length_c   1.000
_cell.angle_alpha   90.00
_cell.angle_beta   90.00
_cell.angle_gamma   90.00
#
_symmetry.space_group_name_H-M   'P 1'
#
loop_
_entity.id
_entity.type
_entity.pdbx_description
1 polymer ?
#
loop_
_entity_poly.entity_id
_entity_poly.type
_entity_poly.pdbx_seq_one_letter_code
_entity_poly.pdbx_strand_id
1 'polypeptide(L)'
;MATFIAPVAMAQYPQLTEEAKQAYQKMMSEERRRSDEAWAKALPVVLKEAKEGRPYISWASRPYDLPQARIPAFPGAEGGGMYSFGGRGGKVITVTNLNDRGPGSFREACETGGARIIVFNVSGIIKLESPIIVRAPYVTIAGQTAPGDGVCIAGESFWVNTHDVVVRHMRFRRGETKVWHRDDSFGGNPIGNIMIDHCSCTWGLDENISFYRHMYDPSEGQYESKDLKLPTVNVTIQNTISAKALDTYNHAFGSTLGGENCAFMRNLWASNSGRNPSIGWNGVFNFVNNVVFNWVHRSSDGGDYTAMFNMINNYYKPGPATPKDTPVGHRILKPEAGRSKLDHKVYGRVYADGNIMEGYPAITEDNWAGGIQIETQPNTDGYTENMRSNRPFEMPYIRITSAHDAYDFVLKNACLLYTSPSPRDSTSS
;
A
#
# COMPACT_ATOMS: atom_id res chain seq x y z
N MET A 1 -28.39 -24.90 42.25
CA MET A 1 -27.08 -24.68 41.61
C MET A 1 -27.16 -23.36 40.84
N ALA A 2 -26.52 -22.34 41.32
CA ALA A 2 -26.47 -21.05 40.63
C ALA A 2 -25.27 -21.06 39.69
N THR A 3 -25.53 -21.03 38.41
CA THR A 3 -24.51 -20.94 37.37
C THR A 3 -23.97 -19.52 37.36
N PHE A 4 -22.77 -19.33 37.87
CA PHE A 4 -22.03 -18.09 37.70
C PHE A 4 -21.57 -18.02 36.23
N ILE A 5 -22.21 -17.18 35.43
CA ILE A 5 -21.70 -16.75 34.13
C ILE A 5 -20.66 -15.68 34.46
N ALA A 6 -19.37 -16.02 34.35
CA ALA A 6 -18.29 -15.04 34.39
C ALA A 6 -18.49 -14.05 33.22
N PRO A 7 -18.43 -12.73 33.44
CA PRO A 7 -18.46 -11.79 32.35
C PRO A 7 -17.22 -12.02 31.47
N VAL A 8 -17.43 -12.28 30.19
CA VAL A 8 -16.36 -12.25 29.21
C VAL A 8 -15.82 -10.83 29.21
N ALA A 9 -14.64 -10.63 29.77
CA ALA A 9 -13.95 -9.35 29.67
C ALA A 9 -13.68 -9.10 28.19
N MET A 10 -14.50 -8.26 27.57
CA MET A 10 -14.19 -7.72 26.25
C MET A 10 -12.92 -6.91 26.39
N ALA A 11 -11.88 -7.26 25.64
CA ALA A 11 -10.66 -6.48 25.59
C ALA A 11 -11.01 -5.04 25.21
N GLN A 12 -10.83 -4.12 26.14
CA GLN A 12 -11.11 -2.72 25.90
C GLN A 12 -9.87 -2.11 25.27
N TYR A 13 -9.95 -1.78 23.99
CA TYR A 13 -8.88 -1.09 23.29
C TYR A 13 -8.58 0.27 23.93
N PRO A 14 -7.29 0.66 24.01
CA PRO A 14 -6.94 1.94 24.58
C PRO A 14 -7.63 3.08 23.83
N GLN A 15 -8.23 3.99 24.59
CA GLN A 15 -8.79 5.21 24.04
C GLN A 15 -7.70 6.27 23.98
N LEU A 16 -7.65 7.01 22.87
CA LEU A 16 -6.77 8.16 22.75
C LEU A 16 -7.14 9.23 23.78
N THR A 17 -6.22 9.52 24.70
CA THR A 17 -6.42 10.61 25.67
C THR A 17 -6.34 11.96 24.97
N GLU A 18 -6.90 13.01 25.59
CA GLU A 18 -6.82 14.37 25.04
C GLU A 18 -5.38 14.88 24.99
N GLU A 19 -4.54 14.49 25.97
CA GLU A 19 -3.09 14.81 25.96
C GLU A 19 -2.41 14.17 24.77
N ALA A 20 -2.72 12.91 24.44
CA ALA A 20 -2.15 12.21 23.29
C ALA A 20 -2.57 12.86 21.97
N LYS A 21 -3.84 13.26 21.84
CA LYS A 21 -4.33 14.01 20.67
C LYS A 21 -3.64 15.36 20.52
N GLN A 22 -3.48 16.10 21.61
CA GLN A 22 -2.79 17.39 21.61
C GLN A 22 -1.30 17.23 21.27
N ALA A 23 -0.65 16.21 21.82
CA ALA A 23 0.75 15.91 21.49
C ALA A 23 0.94 15.59 20.00
N TYR A 24 0.02 14.80 19.44
CA TYR A 24 0.00 14.51 18.01
C TYR A 24 -0.24 15.77 17.17
N GLN A 25 -1.23 16.57 17.50
CA GLN A 25 -1.53 17.82 16.79
C GLN A 25 -0.35 18.79 16.83
N LYS A 26 0.33 18.90 17.97
CA LYS A 26 1.53 19.73 18.11
C LYS A 26 2.67 19.21 17.23
N MET A 27 2.94 17.91 17.28
CA MET A 27 3.95 17.27 16.45
C MET A 27 3.66 17.50 14.95
N MET A 28 2.43 17.27 14.50
CA MET A 28 2.04 17.43 13.11
C MET A 28 2.06 18.89 12.65
N SER A 29 1.66 19.82 13.50
CA SER A 29 1.75 21.25 13.20
C SER A 29 3.20 21.69 12.97
N GLU A 30 4.11 21.23 13.83
CA GLU A 30 5.53 21.51 13.68
C GLU A 30 6.12 20.81 12.45
N GLU A 31 5.71 19.56 12.17
CA GLU A 31 6.18 18.84 10.98
C GLU A 31 5.70 19.49 9.68
N ARG A 32 4.44 19.92 9.63
CA ARG A 32 3.90 20.65 8.48
C ARG A 32 4.68 21.95 8.24
N ARG A 33 4.93 22.72 9.28
CA ARG A 33 5.73 23.95 9.18
C ARG A 33 7.13 23.66 8.58
N ARG A 34 7.82 22.63 9.07
CA ARG A 34 9.13 22.21 8.55
C ARG A 34 9.05 21.71 7.11
N SER A 35 8.04 20.90 6.81
CA SER A 35 7.78 20.41 5.46
C SER A 35 7.48 21.58 4.49
N ASP A 36 6.76 22.61 4.93
CA ASP A 36 6.49 23.81 4.14
C ASP A 36 7.77 24.62 3.87
N GLU A 37 8.64 24.74 4.88
CA GLU A 37 9.95 25.38 4.72
C GLU A 37 10.86 24.61 3.74
N ALA A 38 10.87 23.28 3.84
CA ALA A 38 11.61 22.41 2.92
C ALA A 38 11.02 22.54 1.49
N TRP A 39 9.70 22.53 1.38
CA TRP A 39 9.01 22.69 0.10
C TRP A 39 9.28 24.07 -0.54
N ALA A 40 9.27 25.13 0.23
CA ALA A 40 9.60 26.47 -0.26
C ALA A 40 11.00 26.56 -0.88
N LYS A 41 11.95 25.73 -0.38
CA LYS A 41 13.29 25.60 -0.97
C LYS A 41 13.31 24.68 -2.19
N ALA A 42 12.51 23.62 -2.17
CA ALA A 42 12.44 22.62 -3.24
C ALA A 42 11.68 23.13 -4.47
N LEU A 43 10.59 23.88 -4.28
CA LEU A 43 9.67 24.31 -5.34
C LEU A 43 10.34 25.07 -6.48
N PRO A 44 11.26 26.03 -6.26
CA PRO A 44 11.94 26.72 -7.35
C PRO A 44 12.72 25.77 -8.27
N VAL A 45 13.31 24.71 -7.71
CA VAL A 45 14.03 23.68 -8.49
C VAL A 45 13.02 22.86 -9.30
N VAL A 46 11.93 22.44 -8.69
CA VAL A 46 10.85 21.69 -9.35
C VAL A 46 10.26 22.48 -10.51
N LEU A 47 9.96 23.77 -10.30
CA LEU A 47 9.41 24.64 -11.35
C LEU A 47 10.41 24.94 -12.46
N LYS A 48 11.72 24.99 -12.16
CA LYS A 48 12.76 25.08 -13.18
C LYS A 48 12.77 23.82 -14.04
N GLU A 49 12.83 22.63 -13.42
CA GLU A 49 12.81 21.36 -14.15
C GLU A 49 11.52 21.13 -14.94
N ALA A 50 10.40 21.68 -14.45
CA ALA A 50 9.13 21.63 -15.19
C ALA A 50 9.22 22.35 -16.54
N LYS A 51 9.93 23.48 -16.60
CA LYS A 51 10.19 24.20 -17.86
C LYS A 51 11.18 23.48 -18.78
N GLU A 52 11.99 22.60 -18.21
CA GLU A 52 13.00 21.81 -18.92
C GLU A 52 12.48 20.42 -19.35
N GLY A 53 11.18 20.13 -19.16
CA GLY A 53 10.52 18.91 -19.65
C GLY A 53 10.22 17.84 -18.60
N ARG A 54 10.29 18.21 -17.32
CA ARG A 54 9.80 17.39 -16.19
C ARG A 54 8.61 18.09 -15.51
N PRO A 55 7.40 18.00 -16.07
CA PRO A 55 6.27 18.77 -15.59
C PRO A 55 5.93 18.43 -14.13
N TYR A 56 5.66 19.46 -13.35
CA TYR A 56 5.07 19.30 -12.02
C TYR A 56 3.56 19.37 -12.13
N ILE A 57 2.89 18.33 -11.71
CA ILE A 57 1.43 18.17 -11.80
C ILE A 57 0.91 17.94 -10.39
N SER A 58 0.09 18.84 -9.90
CA SER A 58 -0.42 18.83 -8.52
C SER A 58 -1.62 17.91 -8.31
N TRP A 59 -2.25 17.43 -9.40
CA TRP A 59 -3.38 16.52 -9.35
C TRP A 59 -3.44 15.64 -10.60
N ALA A 60 -4.12 14.50 -10.50
CA ALA A 60 -4.47 13.66 -11.63
C ALA A 60 -5.77 12.91 -11.32
N SER A 61 -6.57 12.60 -12.31
CA SER A 61 -7.78 11.78 -12.17
C SER A 61 -7.85 10.64 -13.20
N ARG A 62 -7.03 10.74 -14.25
CA ARG A 62 -6.93 9.76 -15.32
C ARG A 62 -5.48 9.38 -15.59
N PRO A 63 -5.20 8.17 -16.09
CA PRO A 63 -3.83 7.71 -16.37
C PRO A 63 -3.02 8.62 -17.27
N TYR A 64 -3.66 9.30 -18.21
CA TYR A 64 -3.02 10.19 -19.18
C TYR A 64 -2.80 11.63 -18.67
N ASP A 65 -3.32 11.99 -17.49
CA ASP A 65 -3.05 13.29 -16.87
C ASP A 65 -1.57 13.43 -16.45
N LEU A 66 -0.89 12.29 -16.26
CA LEU A 66 0.54 12.26 -15.97
C LEU A 66 1.32 11.69 -17.16
N PRO A 67 2.34 12.41 -17.65
CA PRO A 67 3.27 11.88 -18.64
C PRO A 67 3.94 10.60 -18.12
N GLN A 68 4.15 9.64 -19.02
CA GLN A 68 4.82 8.39 -18.71
C GLN A 68 6.15 8.29 -19.45
N ALA A 69 7.11 7.60 -18.84
CA ALA A 69 8.37 7.29 -19.48
C ALA A 69 8.19 6.32 -20.66
N ARG A 70 9.13 6.36 -21.61
CA ARG A 70 9.12 5.44 -22.77
C ARG A 70 9.66 4.06 -22.45
N ILE A 71 10.37 3.92 -21.35
CA ILE A 71 10.96 2.66 -20.89
C ILE A 71 10.53 2.40 -19.45
N PRO A 72 10.42 1.13 -19.04
CA PRO A 72 10.10 0.78 -17.66
C PRO A 72 11.04 1.41 -16.64
N ALA A 73 10.58 1.62 -15.42
CA ALA A 73 11.34 2.20 -14.31
C ALA A 73 12.62 1.40 -14.01
N PHE A 74 12.55 0.10 -14.16
CA PHE A 74 13.68 -0.84 -14.08
C PHE A 74 13.31 -2.16 -14.79
N PRO A 75 14.28 -3.02 -15.14
CA PRO A 75 14.00 -4.35 -15.69
C PRO A 75 13.14 -5.18 -14.73
N GLY A 76 11.97 -5.66 -15.19
CA GLY A 76 11.00 -6.40 -14.36
C GLY A 76 9.93 -5.53 -13.70
N ALA A 77 9.88 -4.23 -13.95
CA ALA A 77 8.73 -3.40 -13.61
C ALA A 77 7.53 -3.76 -14.49
N GLU A 78 6.37 -3.98 -13.88
CA GLU A 78 5.11 -4.33 -14.55
C GLU A 78 3.97 -3.47 -13.97
N GLY A 79 2.78 -3.57 -14.56
CA GLY A 79 1.58 -2.88 -14.06
C GLY A 79 1.51 -1.40 -14.40
N GLY A 80 0.52 -0.72 -13.82
CA GLY A 80 0.22 0.69 -14.14
C GLY A 80 1.35 1.66 -13.86
N GLY A 81 2.11 1.43 -12.79
CA GLY A 81 3.24 2.26 -12.39
C GLY A 81 4.56 1.98 -13.13
N MET A 82 4.60 1.00 -14.04
CA MET A 82 5.84 0.54 -14.66
C MET A 82 6.59 1.63 -15.44
N TYR A 83 5.88 2.64 -15.93
CA TYR A 83 6.46 3.75 -16.68
C TYR A 83 6.67 5.03 -15.86
N SER A 84 6.72 4.91 -14.51
CA SER A 84 7.19 6.01 -13.67
C SER A 84 8.59 6.44 -14.06
N PHE A 85 8.82 7.75 -14.15
CA PHE A 85 10.16 8.28 -14.38
C PHE A 85 11.07 8.02 -13.19
N GLY A 86 10.52 8.07 -11.97
CA GLY A 86 11.35 8.13 -10.78
C GLY A 86 12.40 9.24 -10.90
N GLY A 87 13.54 9.04 -10.30
CA GLY A 87 14.64 10.01 -10.31
C GLY A 87 15.59 9.93 -11.50
N ARG A 88 15.24 9.23 -12.59
CA ARG A 88 16.13 9.05 -13.73
C ARG A 88 16.65 10.36 -14.33
N GLY A 89 17.97 10.41 -14.58
CA GLY A 89 18.63 11.62 -15.10
C GLY A 89 18.75 12.74 -14.09
N GLY A 90 18.39 12.51 -12.85
CA GLY A 90 18.53 13.46 -11.74
C GLY A 90 19.84 13.29 -10.97
N LYS A 91 19.94 14.00 -9.86
CA LYS A 91 21.08 13.92 -8.95
C LYS A 91 21.09 12.60 -8.19
N VAL A 92 22.28 12.09 -7.88
CA VAL A 92 22.43 11.01 -6.89
C VAL A 92 22.68 11.66 -5.53
N ILE A 93 21.82 11.33 -4.56
CA ILE A 93 21.94 11.79 -3.17
C ILE A 93 22.23 10.59 -2.29
N THR A 94 23.36 10.63 -1.58
CA THR A 94 23.76 9.53 -0.71
C THR A 94 23.36 9.80 0.73
N VAL A 95 22.58 8.90 1.31
CA VAL A 95 22.29 8.87 2.74
C VAL A 95 23.53 8.33 3.47
N THR A 96 24.09 9.12 4.37
CA THR A 96 25.38 8.87 5.03
C THR A 96 25.29 8.60 6.52
N ASN A 97 24.11 8.77 7.12
CA ASN A 97 23.87 8.51 8.53
C ASN A 97 22.44 8.04 8.79
N LEU A 98 22.16 7.59 10.00
CA LEU A 98 20.87 7.07 10.43
C LEU A 98 20.04 8.08 11.24
N ASN A 99 20.45 9.34 11.25
CA ASN A 99 19.73 10.40 11.96
C ASN A 99 18.37 10.66 11.28
N ASP A 100 17.38 11.06 12.07
CA ASP A 100 16.09 11.49 11.53
C ASP A 100 16.24 12.74 10.66
N ARG A 101 17.07 13.70 11.08
CA ARG A 101 17.22 15.03 10.45
C ARG A 101 18.68 15.43 10.31
N GLY A 102 18.88 16.45 9.51
CA GLY A 102 20.18 17.10 9.30
C GLY A 102 20.91 16.59 8.06
N PRO A 103 22.12 17.11 7.82
CA PRO A 103 22.90 16.81 6.64
C PRO A 103 23.18 15.31 6.47
N GLY A 104 22.93 14.79 5.28
CA GLY A 104 23.14 13.38 4.93
C GLY A 104 22.09 12.42 5.47
N SER A 105 21.00 12.91 6.08
CA SER A 105 19.88 12.09 6.51
C SER A 105 18.97 11.68 5.34
N PHE A 106 18.23 10.60 5.52
CA PHE A 106 17.22 10.15 4.54
C PHE A 106 16.12 11.18 4.34
N ARG A 107 15.67 11.85 5.41
CA ARG A 107 14.68 12.92 5.36
C ARG A 107 15.14 14.07 4.48
N GLU A 108 16.34 14.56 4.66
CA GLU A 108 16.90 15.63 3.82
C GLU A 108 16.87 15.25 2.33
N ALA A 109 17.28 14.01 2.01
CA ALA A 109 17.23 13.51 0.63
C ALA A 109 15.80 13.44 0.08
N CYS A 110 14.83 13.05 0.90
CA CYS A 110 13.41 13.00 0.53
C CYS A 110 12.81 14.38 0.29
N GLU A 111 13.19 15.36 1.10
CA GLU A 111 12.66 16.74 1.04
C GLU A 111 13.36 17.62 0.01
N THR A 112 14.46 17.17 -0.58
CA THR A 112 15.19 17.87 -1.63
C THR A 112 14.33 18.00 -2.91
N GLY A 113 14.41 19.14 -3.57
CA GLY A 113 13.75 19.39 -4.86
C GLY A 113 14.51 18.88 -6.06
N GLY A 114 13.77 18.63 -7.16
CA GLY A 114 14.29 18.17 -8.44
C GLY A 114 14.46 16.66 -8.52
N ALA A 115 14.69 16.17 -9.74
CA ALA A 115 14.85 14.74 -10.02
C ALA A 115 16.07 14.19 -9.27
N ARG A 116 15.87 13.06 -8.55
CA ARG A 116 16.91 12.51 -7.68
C ARG A 116 16.80 11.01 -7.48
N ILE A 117 17.95 10.38 -7.35
CA ILE A 117 18.08 8.97 -6.95
C ILE A 117 18.73 8.96 -5.56
N ILE A 118 18.00 8.46 -4.59
CA ILE A 118 18.47 8.35 -3.20
C ILE A 118 19.10 6.97 -3.03
N VAL A 119 20.37 6.96 -2.67
CA VAL A 119 21.17 5.76 -2.42
C VAL A 119 21.70 5.78 -0.98
N PHE A 120 22.09 4.62 -0.45
CA PHE A 120 22.52 4.48 0.93
C PHE A 120 23.94 3.90 1.00
N ASN A 121 24.82 4.52 1.78
CA ASN A 121 26.09 3.92 2.18
C ASN A 121 26.12 3.54 3.66
N VAL A 122 24.96 3.54 4.31
CA VAL A 122 24.72 3.10 5.67
C VAL A 122 23.65 2.01 5.71
N SER A 123 23.68 1.17 6.72
CA SER A 123 22.63 0.20 7.04
C SER A 123 22.19 0.34 8.48
N GLY A 124 20.93 -0.01 8.77
CA GLY A 124 20.39 0.05 10.11
C GLY A 124 19.00 0.67 10.17
N ILE A 125 18.60 1.12 11.35
CA ILE A 125 17.28 1.67 11.62
C ILE A 125 17.38 3.19 11.71
N ILE A 126 16.66 3.88 10.81
CA ILE A 126 16.39 5.31 10.90
C ILE A 126 15.10 5.47 11.69
N LYS A 127 15.23 5.99 12.92
CA LYS A 127 14.09 6.18 13.81
C LYS A 127 13.56 7.61 13.66
N LEU A 128 12.38 7.72 13.08
CA LEU A 128 11.70 8.99 12.85
C LEU A 128 11.02 9.50 14.13
N GLU A 129 11.04 10.80 14.34
CA GLU A 129 10.31 11.52 15.41
C GLU A 129 9.00 12.14 14.91
N SER A 130 8.83 12.24 13.59
CA SER A 130 7.63 12.68 12.88
C SER A 130 7.63 12.12 11.47
N PRO A 131 6.48 12.06 10.76
CA PRO A 131 6.42 11.52 9.42
C PRO A 131 7.39 12.20 8.44
N ILE A 132 7.91 11.43 7.47
CA ILE A 132 8.56 12.03 6.29
C ILE A 132 7.48 12.28 5.24
N ILE A 133 7.47 13.48 4.66
CA ILE A 133 6.49 13.87 3.63
C ILE A 133 7.24 14.18 2.33
N VAL A 134 7.17 13.28 1.36
CA VAL A 134 7.77 13.46 0.03
C VAL A 134 6.84 14.29 -0.84
N ARG A 135 7.21 15.54 -1.13
CA ARG A 135 6.42 16.49 -1.92
C ARG A 135 6.95 16.73 -3.32
N ALA A 136 8.26 16.68 -3.49
CA ALA A 136 8.88 16.89 -4.79
C ALA A 136 8.82 15.62 -5.64
N PRO A 137 8.33 15.70 -6.90
CA PRO A 137 8.26 14.55 -7.80
C PRO A 137 9.64 14.09 -8.29
N TYR A 138 9.64 13.05 -9.12
CA TYR A 138 10.82 12.49 -9.78
C TYR A 138 11.86 11.98 -8.81
N VAL A 139 11.46 11.06 -7.94
CA VAL A 139 12.35 10.44 -6.95
C VAL A 139 12.42 8.91 -7.11
N THR A 140 13.63 8.38 -7.06
CA THR A 140 13.87 6.94 -6.86
C THR A 140 14.56 6.73 -5.52
N ILE A 141 13.98 5.90 -4.66
CA ILE A 141 14.57 5.46 -3.40
C ILE A 141 15.11 4.05 -3.62
N ALA A 142 16.43 3.93 -3.69
CA ALA A 142 17.13 2.71 -4.07
C ALA A 142 17.69 1.99 -2.83
N GLY A 143 16.80 1.38 -2.03
CA GLY A 143 17.18 0.68 -0.80
C GLY A 143 18.17 -0.46 -1.00
N GLN A 144 18.20 -1.08 -2.19
CA GLN A 144 19.17 -2.13 -2.56
C GLN A 144 20.64 -1.67 -2.58
N THR A 145 20.89 -0.38 -2.51
CA THR A 145 22.26 0.16 -2.45
C THR A 145 22.83 0.16 -1.05
N ALA A 146 21.98 -0.03 -0.03
CA ALA A 146 22.42 -0.08 1.35
C ALA A 146 23.27 -1.33 1.61
N PRO A 147 24.39 -1.19 2.38
CA PRO A 147 25.20 -2.32 2.76
C PRO A 147 24.48 -3.24 3.77
N GLY A 148 25.03 -4.43 3.98
CA GLY A 148 24.56 -5.38 5.00
C GLY A 148 23.08 -5.70 4.89
N ASP A 149 22.37 -5.61 6.00
CA ASP A 149 20.94 -5.94 6.09
C ASP A 149 20.00 -4.83 5.56
N GLY A 150 20.54 -3.77 4.94
CA GLY A 150 19.74 -2.68 4.39
C GLY A 150 19.24 -1.67 5.40
N VAL A 151 18.29 -0.82 4.99
CA VAL A 151 17.73 0.27 5.79
C VAL A 151 16.30 0.00 6.19
N CYS A 152 15.97 0.31 7.43
CA CYS A 152 14.63 0.27 7.99
C CYS A 152 14.21 1.66 8.47
N ILE A 153 13.07 2.13 8.01
CA ILE A 153 12.43 3.35 8.50
C ILE A 153 11.44 2.94 9.59
N ALA A 154 11.60 3.49 10.79
CA ALA A 154 10.78 3.10 11.95
C ALA A 154 10.33 4.32 12.75
N GLY A 155 9.29 4.14 13.56
CA GLY A 155 8.82 5.12 14.55
C GLY A 155 7.70 6.02 14.07
N GLU A 156 7.72 6.45 12.81
CA GLU A 156 6.67 7.25 12.20
C GLU A 156 6.42 6.86 10.74
N SER A 157 5.35 7.39 10.16
CA SER A 157 4.89 7.09 8.81
C SER A 157 5.82 7.67 7.73
N PHE A 158 5.84 7.02 6.58
CA PHE A 158 6.45 7.55 5.37
C PHE A 158 5.36 7.90 4.35
N TRP A 159 5.24 9.17 3.98
CA TRP A 159 4.17 9.67 3.12
C TRP A 159 4.69 10.15 1.77
N VAL A 160 4.03 9.68 0.72
CA VAL A 160 4.22 10.13 -0.66
C VAL A 160 3.05 11.05 -1.02
N ASN A 161 3.34 12.34 -1.23
CA ASN A 161 2.35 13.35 -1.57
C ASN A 161 2.70 14.00 -2.92
N THR A 162 3.03 13.17 -3.92
CA THR A 162 3.50 13.64 -5.22
C THR A 162 3.33 12.55 -6.29
N HIS A 163 3.95 12.75 -7.46
CA HIS A 163 3.95 11.79 -8.57
C HIS A 163 5.39 11.38 -8.97
N ASP A 164 5.49 10.36 -9.82
CA ASP A 164 6.75 9.83 -10.33
C ASP A 164 7.73 9.40 -9.25
N VAL A 165 7.26 8.45 -8.44
CA VAL A 165 8.00 7.89 -7.31
C VAL A 165 8.26 6.41 -7.52
N VAL A 166 9.53 6.02 -7.41
CA VAL A 166 9.97 4.62 -7.42
C VAL A 166 10.61 4.30 -6.07
N VAL A 167 10.10 3.28 -5.38
CA VAL A 167 10.63 2.85 -4.07
C VAL A 167 10.96 1.36 -4.16
N ARG A 168 12.21 1.02 -3.90
CA ARG A 168 12.67 -0.36 -3.97
C ARG A 168 13.49 -0.77 -2.76
N HIS A 169 13.27 -2.01 -2.30
CA HIS A 169 14.05 -2.66 -1.25
C HIS A 169 14.12 -1.87 0.06
N MET A 170 13.01 -1.25 0.47
CA MET A 170 12.90 -0.52 1.73
C MET A 170 12.05 -1.29 2.73
N ARG A 171 12.32 -1.08 4.02
CA ARG A 171 11.52 -1.60 5.13
C ARG A 171 10.88 -0.45 5.86
N PHE A 172 9.56 -0.52 6.05
CA PHE A 172 8.77 0.47 6.79
C PHE A 172 8.14 -0.21 8.00
N ARG A 173 8.39 0.33 9.19
CA ARG A 173 7.98 -0.20 10.49
C ARG A 173 7.43 0.95 11.34
N ARG A 174 6.14 1.29 11.12
CA ARG A 174 5.52 2.36 11.92
C ARG A 174 5.79 2.16 13.40
N GLY A 175 5.37 1.04 13.92
CA GLY A 175 5.55 0.69 15.30
C GLY A 175 4.77 1.62 16.25
N GLU A 176 4.64 1.20 17.50
CA GLU A 176 4.04 2.01 18.54
C GLU A 176 5.05 3.03 19.06
N THR A 177 4.65 4.28 19.17
CA THR A 177 5.46 5.39 19.69
C THR A 177 4.71 6.11 20.80
N LYS A 178 5.36 7.10 21.40
CA LYS A 178 4.74 7.96 22.42
C LYS A 178 3.68 8.89 21.84
N VAL A 179 3.71 9.10 20.53
CA VAL A 179 2.71 9.89 19.82
C VAL A 179 1.63 8.95 19.33
N TRP A 180 0.54 8.97 20.00
CA TRP A 180 -0.58 8.07 19.82
C TRP A 180 -1.43 8.54 18.64
N HIS A 181 -1.21 7.95 17.51
CA HIS A 181 -1.99 8.21 16.32
C HIS A 181 -2.14 6.95 15.48
N ARG A 182 -3.32 6.78 14.91
CA ARG A 182 -3.63 5.68 14.02
C ARG A 182 -3.28 6.08 12.60
N ASP A 183 -2.22 5.51 12.06
CA ASP A 183 -1.72 5.79 10.71
C ASP A 183 -0.99 4.59 10.10
N ASP A 184 -0.71 4.70 8.82
CA ASP A 184 -0.06 3.66 8.03
C ASP A 184 1.46 3.68 8.20
N SER A 185 2.12 2.56 7.95
CA SER A 185 3.57 2.55 7.84
C SER A 185 4.06 3.28 6.59
N PHE A 186 3.36 3.08 5.47
CA PHE A 186 3.69 3.66 4.17
C PHE A 186 2.42 4.03 3.40
N GLY A 187 2.26 5.29 3.08
CA GLY A 187 1.06 5.79 2.40
C GLY A 187 1.16 7.25 2.02
N GLY A 188 0.14 8.03 2.37
CA GLY A 188 0.09 9.47 2.17
C GLY A 188 -1.01 9.93 1.24
N ASN A 189 -0.67 10.90 0.37
CA ASN A 189 -1.57 11.53 -0.59
C ASN A 189 -1.03 11.41 -2.03
N PRO A 190 -0.79 10.19 -2.53
CA PRO A 190 -0.08 9.93 -3.78
C PRO A 190 -0.91 10.33 -5.00
N ILE A 191 -0.32 11.09 -5.91
CA ILE A 191 -0.98 11.54 -7.14
C ILE A 191 -0.97 10.45 -8.20
N GLY A 192 0.19 9.93 -8.55
CA GLY A 192 0.30 8.85 -9.53
C GLY A 192 1.71 8.61 -10.06
N ASN A 193 1.83 7.71 -11.05
CA ASN A 193 3.10 7.16 -11.51
C ASN A 193 3.94 6.61 -10.36
N ILE A 194 3.35 5.71 -9.57
CA ILE A 194 3.94 5.13 -8.37
C ILE A 194 4.36 3.68 -8.64
N MET A 195 5.63 3.38 -8.38
CA MET A 195 6.19 2.04 -8.51
C MET A 195 6.86 1.60 -7.22
N ILE A 196 6.29 0.61 -6.54
CA ILE A 196 6.79 0.05 -5.28
C ILE A 196 7.18 -1.41 -5.54
N ASP A 197 8.41 -1.76 -5.23
CA ASP A 197 8.97 -3.08 -5.54
C ASP A 197 9.88 -3.59 -4.44
N HIS A 198 9.73 -4.88 -4.06
CA HIS A 198 10.54 -5.55 -3.05
C HIS A 198 10.63 -4.79 -1.72
N CYS A 199 9.54 -4.17 -1.29
CA CYS A 199 9.45 -3.51 0.01
C CYS A 199 8.83 -4.42 1.06
N SER A 200 8.94 -4.02 2.33
CA SER A 200 8.29 -4.70 3.45
C SER A 200 7.70 -3.66 4.39
N CYS A 201 6.39 -3.71 4.57
CA CYS A 201 5.63 -2.79 5.40
C CYS A 201 4.96 -3.58 6.52
N THR A 202 5.28 -3.25 7.77
CA THR A 202 4.70 -3.91 8.95
C THR A 202 4.49 -2.91 10.07
N TRP A 203 3.73 -3.35 11.08
CA TRP A 203 3.51 -2.62 12.31
C TRP A 203 2.78 -1.27 12.10
N GLY A 204 1.96 -1.17 11.05
CA GLY A 204 1.02 -0.07 10.90
C GLY A 204 0.03 -0.04 12.07
N LEU A 205 -0.37 1.15 12.47
CA LEU A 205 -1.38 1.37 13.51
C LEU A 205 -2.78 1.55 12.92
N ASP A 206 -2.87 1.72 11.60
CA ASP A 206 -4.07 1.59 10.76
C ASP A 206 -3.81 0.51 9.70
N GLU A 207 -3.17 0.86 8.59
CA GLU A 207 -2.70 -0.10 7.60
C GLU A 207 -1.16 -0.14 7.53
N ASN A 208 -0.64 -1.21 6.92
CA ASN A 208 0.79 -1.27 6.65
C ASN A 208 1.19 -0.45 5.42
N ILE A 209 0.36 -0.50 4.35
CA ILE A 209 0.63 0.21 3.10
C ILE A 209 -0.68 0.57 2.39
N SER A 210 -0.89 1.84 2.06
CA SER A 210 -2.13 2.30 1.43
C SER A 210 -1.90 3.30 0.31
N PHE A 211 -2.39 2.93 -0.89
CA PHE A 211 -2.32 3.74 -2.10
C PHE A 211 -3.61 3.57 -2.90
N TYR A 212 -4.50 4.56 -2.85
CA TYR A 212 -5.78 4.48 -3.58
C TYR A 212 -6.37 5.82 -3.99
N ARG A 213 -5.96 6.91 -3.33
CA ARG A 213 -6.52 8.24 -3.55
C ARG A 213 -5.53 9.34 -3.22
N HIS A 214 -5.79 10.54 -3.75
CA HIS A 214 -5.28 11.77 -3.20
C HIS A 214 -6.42 12.79 -3.03
N MET A 215 -6.23 13.70 -2.09
CA MET A 215 -7.11 14.82 -1.83
C MET A 215 -6.50 16.06 -2.49
N TYR A 216 -7.28 16.74 -3.28
CA TYR A 216 -6.85 17.91 -4.03
C TYR A 216 -7.72 19.12 -3.73
N ASP A 217 -7.10 20.21 -3.33
CA ASP A 217 -7.73 21.52 -3.17
C ASP A 217 -7.27 22.46 -4.29
N PRO A 218 -8.17 22.85 -5.20
CA PRO A 218 -7.82 23.79 -6.26
C PRO A 218 -7.35 25.16 -5.78
N SER A 219 -7.73 25.57 -4.58
CA SER A 219 -7.41 26.89 -4.01
C SER A 219 -6.11 26.92 -3.22
N GLU A 220 -5.81 25.85 -2.49
CA GLU A 220 -4.70 25.81 -1.53
C GLU A 220 -3.58 24.81 -1.91
N GLY A 221 -3.81 23.94 -2.89
CA GLY A 221 -2.87 22.89 -3.30
C GLY A 221 -3.07 21.55 -2.62
N GLN A 222 -2.04 20.75 -2.47
CA GLN A 222 -2.12 19.30 -2.35
C GLN A 222 -2.58 18.70 -1.01
N TYR A 223 -2.65 19.45 0.07
CA TYR A 223 -2.49 18.81 1.36
C TYR A 223 -3.75 18.36 2.06
N GLU A 224 -4.78 19.13 2.06
CA GLU A 224 -5.84 18.95 3.03
C GLU A 224 -7.24 19.15 2.47
N SER A 225 -7.36 19.09 1.17
CA SER A 225 -8.65 19.26 0.54
C SER A 225 -9.63 18.24 1.05
N LYS A 226 -10.74 18.73 1.54
CA LYS A 226 -11.96 17.95 1.74
C LYS A 226 -12.83 17.92 0.49
N ASP A 227 -12.46 18.68 -0.53
CA ASP A 227 -13.35 19.05 -1.61
C ASP A 227 -13.31 18.06 -2.78
N LEU A 228 -12.12 17.63 -3.19
CA LEU A 228 -11.96 16.66 -4.27
C LEU A 228 -11.17 15.43 -3.85
N LYS A 229 -11.85 14.31 -3.74
CA LYS A 229 -11.23 13.00 -3.59
C LYS A 229 -11.00 12.40 -4.98
N LEU A 230 -9.75 12.38 -5.42
CA LEU A 230 -9.34 11.86 -6.72
C LEU A 230 -8.65 10.50 -6.59
N PRO A 231 -8.75 9.60 -7.56
CA PRO A 231 -8.02 8.34 -7.53
C PRO A 231 -6.52 8.60 -7.71
N THR A 232 -5.68 7.80 -7.07
CA THR A 232 -4.28 7.69 -7.47
C THR A 232 -4.22 7.03 -8.85
N VAL A 233 -3.36 7.49 -9.75
CA VAL A 233 -3.28 6.96 -11.12
C VAL A 233 -1.94 6.28 -11.38
N ASN A 234 -1.93 5.24 -12.23
CA ASN A 234 -0.71 4.53 -12.63
C ASN A 234 0.09 4.01 -11.43
N VAL A 235 -0.48 3.07 -10.69
CA VAL A 235 0.12 2.52 -9.46
C VAL A 235 0.50 1.07 -9.65
N THR A 236 1.69 0.71 -9.21
CA THR A 236 2.09 -0.69 -9.02
C THR A 236 2.69 -0.91 -7.65
N ILE A 237 2.23 -1.97 -6.98
CA ILE A 237 2.91 -2.58 -5.83
C ILE A 237 3.18 -4.03 -6.20
N GLN A 238 4.45 -4.40 -6.31
CA GLN A 238 4.86 -5.76 -6.65
C GLN A 238 5.92 -6.29 -5.69
N ASN A 239 5.97 -7.62 -5.52
CA ASN A 239 6.99 -8.33 -4.75
C ASN A 239 7.17 -7.80 -3.31
N THR A 240 6.12 -7.25 -2.72
CA THR A 240 6.13 -6.50 -1.45
C THR A 240 5.39 -7.28 -0.36
N ILE A 241 5.81 -7.10 0.88
CA ILE A 241 5.17 -7.70 2.05
C ILE A 241 4.38 -6.65 2.81
N SER A 242 3.11 -6.95 3.10
CA SER A 242 2.27 -6.27 4.09
C SER A 242 1.92 -7.27 5.19
N ALA A 243 2.53 -7.16 6.37
CA ALA A 243 2.36 -8.17 7.39
C ALA A 243 2.35 -7.60 8.81
N LYS A 244 1.70 -8.31 9.73
CA LYS A 244 1.78 -8.04 11.18
C LYS A 244 1.48 -6.57 11.53
N ALA A 245 0.39 -6.02 11.00
CA ALA A 245 -0.13 -4.75 11.48
C ALA A 245 -0.47 -4.86 12.97
N LEU A 246 -0.31 -3.77 13.72
CA LEU A 246 -0.51 -3.75 15.16
C LEU A 246 -1.98 -3.50 15.49
N ASP A 247 -2.52 -4.28 16.42
CA ASP A 247 -3.92 -4.19 16.85
C ASP A 247 -4.14 -3.19 18.01
N THR A 248 -3.26 -2.22 18.15
CA THR A 248 -3.30 -1.24 19.24
C THR A 248 -4.65 -0.50 19.34
N TYR A 249 -5.26 -0.21 18.19
CA TYR A 249 -6.52 0.53 18.10
C TYR A 249 -7.64 -0.26 17.43
N ASN A 250 -7.62 -1.60 17.51
CA ASN A 250 -8.54 -2.46 16.76
C ASN A 250 -8.46 -2.24 15.24
N HIS A 251 -7.23 -2.00 14.73
CA HIS A 251 -6.96 -1.65 13.34
C HIS A 251 -5.70 -2.33 12.79
N ALA A 252 -5.51 -3.61 13.11
CA ALA A 252 -4.41 -4.41 12.59
C ALA A 252 -4.60 -4.75 11.11
N PHE A 253 -4.64 -3.75 10.22
CA PHE A 253 -5.03 -3.91 8.84
C PHE A 253 -3.83 -3.94 7.87
N GLY A 254 -4.00 -4.72 6.79
CA GLY A 254 -2.95 -4.88 5.79
C GLY A 254 -2.80 -3.65 4.89
N SER A 255 -3.87 -3.29 4.17
CA SER A 255 -3.78 -2.25 3.12
C SER A 255 -5.14 -1.71 2.72
N THR A 256 -5.20 -0.42 2.34
CA THR A 256 -6.26 0.10 1.46
C THR A 256 -5.62 0.47 0.12
N LEU A 257 -6.06 -0.19 -0.95
CA LEU A 257 -5.47 -0.09 -2.28
C LEU A 257 -6.52 0.22 -3.34
N GLY A 258 -6.08 0.79 -4.47
CA GLY A 258 -6.95 1.09 -5.60
C GLY A 258 -6.34 2.12 -6.53
N GLY A 259 -7.21 2.77 -7.30
CA GLY A 259 -6.83 3.82 -8.24
C GLY A 259 -7.12 3.47 -9.69
N GLU A 260 -6.87 4.42 -10.58
CA GLU A 260 -6.98 4.22 -12.02
C GLU A 260 -5.69 3.65 -12.60
N ASN A 261 -5.78 2.61 -13.42
CA ASN A 261 -4.63 1.90 -13.99
C ASN A 261 -3.67 1.42 -12.88
N CYS A 262 -4.19 0.63 -11.96
CA CYS A 262 -3.43 0.09 -10.83
C CYS A 262 -3.20 -1.42 -10.97
N ALA A 263 -2.11 -1.92 -10.36
CA ALA A 263 -1.79 -3.33 -10.32
C ALA A 263 -1.06 -3.71 -9.01
N PHE A 264 -1.55 -4.77 -8.37
CA PHE A 264 -1.01 -5.30 -7.13
C PHE A 264 -0.72 -6.78 -7.33
N MET A 265 0.56 -7.14 -7.45
CA MET A 265 0.93 -8.48 -7.88
C MET A 265 2.16 -9.04 -7.21
N ARG A 266 2.15 -10.36 -7.01
CA ARG A 266 3.24 -11.13 -6.40
C ARG A 266 3.64 -10.60 -5.02
N ASN A 267 2.65 -10.11 -4.26
CA ASN A 267 2.82 -9.63 -2.90
C ASN A 267 2.39 -10.66 -1.87
N LEU A 268 2.84 -10.48 -0.64
CA LEU A 268 2.41 -11.26 0.52
C LEU A 268 1.64 -10.37 1.50
N TRP A 269 0.38 -10.70 1.76
CA TRP A 269 -0.36 -10.23 2.92
C TRP A 269 -0.38 -11.32 3.98
N ALA A 270 0.20 -11.06 5.15
CA ALA A 270 0.34 -12.11 6.16
C ALA A 270 0.04 -11.63 7.57
N SER A 271 -0.81 -12.37 8.28
CA SER A 271 -1.09 -12.15 9.70
C SER A 271 -1.53 -10.70 10.01
N ASN A 272 -2.35 -10.12 9.15
CA ASN A 272 -3.13 -8.93 9.45
C ASN A 272 -4.57 -9.36 9.76
N SER A 273 -5.24 -8.65 10.64
CA SER A 273 -6.60 -9.03 11.05
C SER A 273 -7.61 -8.88 9.91
N GLY A 274 -7.43 -7.88 9.04
CA GLY A 274 -8.28 -7.64 7.88
C GLY A 274 -7.63 -6.74 6.84
N ARG A 275 -8.39 -6.35 5.82
CA ARG A 275 -7.93 -5.52 4.69
C ARG A 275 -6.69 -6.11 4.01
N ASN A 276 -6.82 -7.31 3.46
CA ASN A 276 -5.74 -8.03 2.78
C ASN A 276 -5.95 -8.19 1.26
N PRO A 277 -6.15 -7.10 0.52
CA PRO A 277 -6.35 -5.71 0.91
C PRO A 277 -7.83 -5.31 1.07
N SER A 278 -8.11 -4.11 1.60
CA SER A 278 -9.36 -3.38 1.32
C SER A 278 -9.22 -2.64 0.01
N ILE A 279 -10.27 -2.65 -0.79
CA ILE A 279 -10.28 -1.99 -2.11
C ILE A 279 -10.90 -0.61 -1.94
N GLY A 280 -10.26 0.40 -2.50
CA GLY A 280 -10.79 1.76 -2.52
C GLY A 280 -12.10 1.85 -3.31
N TRP A 281 -12.21 2.81 -4.17
CA TRP A 281 -13.33 2.99 -5.09
C TRP A 281 -12.77 3.30 -6.48
N ASN A 282 -13.63 3.19 -7.49
CA ASN A 282 -13.33 3.58 -8.86
C ASN A 282 -12.23 2.75 -9.55
N GLY A 283 -12.30 2.67 -10.86
CA GLY A 283 -11.28 2.04 -11.70
C GLY A 283 -11.28 0.51 -11.68
N VAL A 284 -10.29 -0.05 -12.33
CA VAL A 284 -10.06 -1.50 -12.38
C VAL A 284 -9.00 -1.87 -11.36
N PHE A 285 -9.42 -2.57 -10.33
CA PHE A 285 -8.54 -3.12 -9.30
C PHE A 285 -7.96 -4.46 -9.76
N ASN A 286 -6.67 -4.50 -10.04
CA ASN A 286 -6.00 -5.71 -10.49
C ASN A 286 -5.20 -6.34 -9.34
N PHE A 287 -5.65 -7.48 -8.85
CA PHE A 287 -5.05 -8.26 -7.77
C PHE A 287 -4.67 -9.63 -8.31
N VAL A 288 -3.38 -9.80 -8.64
CA VAL A 288 -2.91 -10.91 -9.47
C VAL A 288 -1.70 -11.61 -8.85
N ASN A 289 -1.74 -12.93 -8.75
CA ASN A 289 -0.63 -13.73 -8.26
C ASN A 289 -0.10 -13.35 -6.88
N ASN A 290 -0.97 -12.90 -5.98
CA ASN A 290 -0.61 -12.60 -4.60
C ASN A 290 -0.82 -13.81 -3.69
N VAL A 291 -0.23 -13.76 -2.50
CA VAL A 291 -0.47 -14.71 -1.40
C VAL A 291 -1.11 -13.96 -0.25
N VAL A 292 -2.23 -14.50 0.26
CA VAL A 292 -2.91 -14.00 1.45
C VAL A 292 -2.91 -15.09 2.50
N PHE A 293 -2.29 -14.83 3.65
CA PHE A 293 -2.11 -15.80 4.71
C PHE A 293 -2.63 -15.30 6.05
N ASN A 294 -3.36 -16.17 6.76
CA ASN A 294 -3.64 -16.06 8.20
C ASN A 294 -4.39 -14.75 8.57
N TRP A 295 -5.46 -14.42 7.87
CA TRP A 295 -6.38 -13.32 8.21
C TRP A 295 -7.31 -13.70 9.38
N VAL A 296 -7.82 -12.72 10.11
CA VAL A 296 -8.71 -12.94 11.25
C VAL A 296 -10.18 -12.76 10.86
N HIS A 297 -10.54 -11.60 10.32
CA HIS A 297 -11.95 -11.33 9.99
C HIS A 297 -12.18 -10.85 8.54
N ARG A 298 -11.13 -10.54 7.79
CA ARG A 298 -11.25 -10.17 6.38
C ARG A 298 -10.01 -10.56 5.58
N SER A 299 -10.22 -11.26 4.47
CA SER A 299 -9.24 -11.34 3.39
C SER A 299 -9.30 -10.05 2.57
N SER A 300 -9.96 -10.02 1.42
CA SER A 300 -10.19 -8.79 0.65
C SER A 300 -11.63 -8.30 0.82
N ASP A 301 -11.81 -6.98 0.86
CA ASP A 301 -13.12 -6.34 0.95
C ASP A 301 -13.13 -4.97 0.27
N GLY A 302 -14.28 -4.33 0.20
CA GLY A 302 -14.41 -2.94 -0.19
C GLY A 302 -14.86 -2.71 -1.62
N GLY A 303 -14.41 -1.61 -2.21
CA GLY A 303 -14.91 -1.09 -3.46
C GLY A 303 -16.25 -0.40 -3.31
N ASP A 304 -16.84 -0.03 -4.43
CA ASP A 304 -18.21 0.44 -4.58
C ASP A 304 -18.73 0.07 -5.98
N TYR A 305 -19.89 0.60 -6.38
CA TYR A 305 -20.48 0.33 -7.68
C TYR A 305 -19.63 0.82 -8.87
N THR A 306 -18.67 1.73 -8.65
CA THR A 306 -17.79 2.24 -9.71
C THR A 306 -16.53 1.39 -9.88
N ALA A 307 -16.25 0.48 -8.97
CA ALA A 307 -15.09 -0.38 -9.01
C ALA A 307 -15.32 -1.63 -9.87
N MET A 308 -14.30 -2.03 -10.61
CA MET A 308 -14.21 -3.32 -11.28
C MET A 308 -13.03 -4.09 -10.72
N PHE A 309 -13.18 -5.40 -10.54
CA PHE A 309 -12.19 -6.23 -9.86
C PHE A 309 -11.69 -7.34 -10.78
N ASN A 310 -10.39 -7.46 -10.90
CA ASN A 310 -9.70 -8.63 -11.43
C ASN A 310 -8.98 -9.34 -10.27
N MET A 311 -9.55 -10.44 -9.79
CA MET A 311 -8.98 -11.29 -8.74
C MET A 311 -8.47 -12.56 -9.40
N ILE A 312 -7.19 -12.61 -9.79
CA ILE A 312 -6.69 -13.62 -10.72
C ILE A 312 -5.51 -14.38 -10.12
N ASN A 313 -5.63 -15.72 -10.08
CA ASN A 313 -4.54 -16.63 -9.72
C ASN A 313 -3.82 -16.27 -8.42
N ASN A 314 -4.56 -15.80 -7.40
CA ASN A 314 -4.03 -15.57 -6.06
C ASN A 314 -4.11 -16.86 -5.23
N TYR A 315 -3.25 -16.96 -4.22
CA TYR A 315 -3.25 -18.08 -3.29
C TYR A 315 -3.69 -17.62 -1.90
N TYR A 316 -4.80 -18.15 -1.42
CA TYR A 316 -5.36 -17.87 -0.10
C TYR A 316 -5.10 -19.05 0.81
N LYS A 317 -4.37 -18.83 1.90
CA LYS A 317 -3.98 -19.85 2.88
C LYS A 317 -4.52 -19.50 4.26
N PRO A 318 -5.64 -20.10 4.70
CA PRO A 318 -6.11 -19.96 6.07
C PRO A 318 -5.05 -20.41 7.07
N GLY A 319 -4.72 -19.54 8.03
CA GLY A 319 -3.71 -19.80 9.03
C GLY A 319 -4.30 -20.15 10.42
N PRO A 320 -3.46 -20.16 11.46
CA PRO A 320 -3.92 -20.46 12.82
C PRO A 320 -4.93 -19.47 13.37
N ALA A 321 -4.88 -18.20 12.97
CA ALA A 321 -5.80 -17.14 13.42
C ALA A 321 -7.07 -17.05 12.55
N THR A 322 -7.10 -17.71 11.40
CA THR A 322 -8.25 -17.67 10.50
C THR A 322 -9.41 -18.50 11.02
N PRO A 323 -10.61 -17.93 11.21
CA PRO A 323 -11.77 -18.65 11.75
C PRO A 323 -12.36 -19.59 10.68
N LYS A 324 -11.96 -20.86 10.68
CA LYS A 324 -12.29 -21.84 9.64
C LYS A 324 -13.76 -22.28 9.63
N ASP A 325 -14.46 -22.10 10.74
CA ASP A 325 -15.86 -22.54 10.91
C ASP A 325 -16.89 -21.50 10.45
N THR A 326 -16.44 -20.43 9.85
CA THR A 326 -17.29 -19.35 9.35
C THR A 326 -17.00 -19.01 7.89
N PRO A 327 -17.90 -18.34 7.17
CA PRO A 327 -17.64 -17.91 5.79
C PRO A 327 -16.36 -17.09 5.60
N VAL A 328 -15.89 -16.42 6.65
CA VAL A 328 -14.61 -15.66 6.65
C VAL A 328 -13.43 -16.57 6.32
N GLY A 329 -13.47 -17.83 6.79
CA GLY A 329 -12.38 -18.79 6.61
C GLY A 329 -12.07 -19.16 5.16
N HIS A 330 -13.01 -18.94 4.26
CA HIS A 330 -12.87 -19.26 2.84
C HIS A 330 -13.23 -18.06 1.92
N ARG A 331 -13.16 -16.86 2.44
CA ARG A 331 -13.44 -15.64 1.69
C ARG A 331 -12.28 -15.25 0.78
N ILE A 332 -12.56 -15.04 -0.49
CA ILE A 332 -11.66 -14.38 -1.44
C ILE A 332 -11.91 -12.88 -1.41
N LEU A 333 -13.17 -12.47 -1.60
CA LEU A 333 -13.56 -11.07 -1.65
C LEU A 333 -14.95 -10.86 -1.05
N LYS A 334 -15.12 -9.80 -0.27
CA LYS A 334 -16.40 -9.26 0.13
C LYS A 334 -16.62 -7.88 -0.52
N PRO A 335 -17.26 -7.80 -1.68
CA PRO A 335 -17.62 -6.51 -2.27
C PRO A 335 -18.55 -5.73 -1.34
N GLU A 336 -18.37 -4.42 -1.27
CA GLU A 336 -19.20 -3.51 -0.46
C GLU A 336 -19.95 -2.52 -1.35
N ALA A 337 -21.17 -2.14 -0.95
CA ALA A 337 -21.97 -1.11 -1.59
C ALA A 337 -22.19 0.13 -0.71
N GLY A 338 -22.09 -0.01 0.60
CA GLY A 338 -22.46 1.02 1.57
C GLY A 338 -21.63 2.30 1.57
N ARG A 339 -20.46 2.31 0.92
CA ARG A 339 -19.60 3.49 0.83
C ARG A 339 -20.08 4.52 -0.19
N SER A 340 -20.96 4.13 -1.11
CA SER A 340 -21.37 4.95 -2.26
C SER A 340 -22.56 5.85 -1.99
N LYS A 341 -23.25 5.73 -0.86
CA LYS A 341 -24.53 6.40 -0.56
C LYS A 341 -25.66 6.09 -1.58
N LEU A 342 -25.47 5.06 -2.41
CA LEU A 342 -26.50 4.56 -3.34
C LEU A 342 -27.25 3.39 -2.72
N ASP A 343 -28.29 2.92 -3.44
CA ASP A 343 -29.02 1.71 -3.07
C ASP A 343 -28.03 0.56 -2.85
N HIS A 344 -28.20 -0.18 -1.76
CA HIS A 344 -27.39 -1.38 -1.42
C HIS A 344 -27.32 -2.44 -2.54
N LYS A 345 -28.14 -2.28 -3.54
CA LYS A 345 -28.21 -3.17 -4.69
C LYS A 345 -27.16 -2.89 -5.76
N VAL A 346 -26.35 -1.87 -5.63
CA VAL A 346 -25.38 -1.48 -6.65
C VAL A 346 -23.98 -1.78 -6.17
N TYR A 347 -23.43 -2.88 -6.67
CA TYR A 347 -22.05 -3.32 -6.40
C TYR A 347 -21.17 -3.13 -7.62
N GLY A 348 -19.87 -3.14 -7.40
CA GLY A 348 -18.89 -3.24 -8.47
C GLY A 348 -18.93 -4.60 -9.16
N ARG A 349 -18.35 -4.69 -10.34
CA ARG A 349 -18.29 -5.93 -11.12
C ARG A 349 -17.00 -6.69 -10.86
N VAL A 350 -17.08 -8.01 -10.74
CA VAL A 350 -15.99 -8.88 -10.32
C VAL A 350 -15.71 -9.95 -11.37
N TYR A 351 -14.47 -10.02 -11.83
CA TYR A 351 -13.89 -11.20 -12.44
C TYR A 351 -13.00 -11.88 -11.40
N ALA A 352 -13.31 -13.11 -11.05
CA ALA A 352 -12.54 -13.92 -10.11
C ALA A 352 -12.35 -15.31 -10.70
N ASP A 353 -11.10 -15.68 -10.96
CA ASP A 353 -10.77 -16.94 -11.61
C ASP A 353 -9.36 -17.41 -11.25
N GLY A 354 -9.18 -18.73 -11.20
CA GLY A 354 -7.90 -19.37 -10.92
C GLY A 354 -7.34 -19.14 -9.51
N ASN A 355 -8.10 -18.52 -8.60
CA ASN A 355 -7.66 -18.34 -7.23
C ASN A 355 -7.76 -19.66 -6.46
N ILE A 356 -6.72 -19.99 -5.72
CA ILE A 356 -6.69 -21.16 -4.83
C ILE A 356 -7.10 -20.75 -3.42
N MET A 357 -8.08 -21.46 -2.86
CA MET A 357 -8.45 -21.38 -1.46
C MET A 357 -8.03 -22.70 -0.78
N GLU A 358 -6.88 -22.70 -0.11
CA GLU A 358 -6.31 -23.89 0.51
C GLU A 358 -7.30 -24.50 1.51
N GLY A 359 -7.57 -25.80 1.37
CA GLY A 359 -8.52 -26.53 2.20
C GLY A 359 -9.98 -26.47 1.71
N TYR A 360 -10.28 -25.74 0.63
CA TYR A 360 -11.64 -25.60 0.08
C TYR A 360 -11.65 -25.85 -1.45
N PRO A 361 -11.64 -27.14 -1.87
CA PRO A 361 -11.49 -27.48 -3.29
C PRO A 361 -12.61 -26.96 -4.16
N ALA A 362 -13.87 -26.94 -3.71
CA ALA A 362 -15.00 -26.42 -4.48
C ALA A 362 -14.84 -24.92 -4.80
N ILE A 363 -14.28 -24.12 -3.88
CA ILE A 363 -14.00 -22.69 -4.09
C ILE A 363 -12.79 -22.50 -5.02
N THR A 364 -11.83 -23.41 -4.95
CA THR A 364 -10.68 -23.42 -5.87
C THR A 364 -11.12 -23.75 -7.30
N GLU A 365 -12.07 -24.68 -7.48
CA GLU A 365 -12.61 -25.05 -8.77
C GLU A 365 -13.50 -23.94 -9.36
N ASP A 366 -14.38 -23.34 -8.54
CA ASP A 366 -15.17 -22.14 -8.91
C ASP A 366 -15.11 -21.13 -7.77
N ASN A 367 -14.40 -20.03 -7.97
CA ASN A 367 -14.24 -18.99 -6.96
C ASN A 367 -15.57 -18.36 -6.52
N TRP A 368 -16.63 -18.51 -7.32
CA TRP A 368 -17.97 -18.03 -7.01
C TRP A 368 -18.78 -19.01 -6.15
N ALA A 369 -18.31 -20.25 -5.97
CA ALA A 369 -18.94 -21.24 -5.10
C ALA A 369 -18.74 -20.96 -3.60
N GLY A 370 -18.72 -19.70 -3.18
CA GLY A 370 -18.59 -19.25 -1.80
C GLY A 370 -17.34 -18.41 -1.49
N GLY A 371 -16.46 -18.17 -2.46
CA GLY A 371 -15.30 -17.31 -2.29
C GLY A 371 -15.64 -15.82 -2.42
N ILE A 372 -16.56 -15.48 -3.31
CA ILE A 372 -17.10 -14.13 -3.43
C ILE A 372 -18.36 -14.04 -2.55
N GLN A 373 -18.30 -13.22 -1.49
CA GLN A 373 -19.34 -13.19 -0.46
C GLN A 373 -19.92 -11.79 -0.35
N ILE A 374 -21.16 -11.63 -0.81
CA ILE A 374 -21.92 -10.38 -0.61
C ILE A 374 -22.53 -10.34 0.80
N GLU A 375 -22.81 -9.15 1.29
CA GLU A 375 -23.60 -9.01 2.51
C GLU A 375 -25.02 -9.54 2.27
N THR A 376 -25.44 -10.45 3.14
CA THR A 376 -26.85 -10.91 3.14
C THR A 376 -27.73 -9.77 3.67
N GLN A 377 -28.28 -8.99 2.77
CA GLN A 377 -29.32 -8.03 3.04
C GLN A 377 -30.65 -8.58 2.50
N PRO A 378 -31.80 -8.22 3.07
CA PRO A 378 -33.08 -8.52 2.41
C PRO A 378 -33.04 -7.97 0.97
N ASN A 379 -33.41 -8.80 0.00
CA ASN A 379 -33.44 -8.47 -1.43
C ASN A 379 -32.09 -8.41 -2.18
N THR A 380 -31.15 -9.25 -1.84
CA THR A 380 -29.90 -9.44 -2.61
C THR A 380 -30.00 -10.54 -3.69
N ASP A 381 -31.19 -11.07 -3.93
CA ASP A 381 -31.41 -12.08 -4.97
C ASP A 381 -31.01 -11.54 -6.35
N GLY A 382 -30.20 -12.30 -7.08
CA GLY A 382 -29.69 -11.92 -8.39
C GLY A 382 -28.44 -11.06 -8.43
N TYR A 383 -27.92 -10.62 -7.28
CA TYR A 383 -26.69 -9.80 -7.23
C TYR A 383 -25.47 -10.49 -7.79
N THR A 384 -25.25 -11.74 -7.42
CA THR A 384 -24.11 -12.52 -7.89
C THR A 384 -24.04 -12.57 -9.41
N GLU A 385 -25.18 -12.73 -10.07
CA GLU A 385 -25.27 -12.74 -11.53
C GLU A 385 -24.90 -11.39 -12.15
N ASN A 386 -25.38 -10.29 -11.56
CA ASN A 386 -25.10 -8.93 -12.04
C ASN A 386 -23.66 -8.50 -11.78
N MET A 387 -23.05 -9.02 -10.73
CA MET A 387 -21.67 -8.70 -10.35
C MET A 387 -20.64 -9.53 -11.13
N ARG A 388 -20.97 -10.78 -11.45
CA ARG A 388 -20.03 -11.71 -12.09
C ARG A 388 -19.70 -11.25 -13.50
N SER A 389 -18.41 -11.09 -13.79
CA SER A 389 -17.89 -10.96 -15.14
C SER A 389 -17.31 -12.29 -15.60
N ASN A 390 -17.63 -12.70 -16.84
CA ASN A 390 -17.12 -13.93 -17.44
C ASN A 390 -15.76 -13.74 -18.14
N ARG A 391 -15.23 -12.53 -18.12
CA ARG A 391 -13.92 -12.20 -18.69
C ARG A 391 -13.26 -11.11 -17.86
N PRO A 392 -11.92 -11.06 -17.82
CA PRO A 392 -11.22 -10.01 -17.11
C PRO A 392 -11.52 -8.64 -17.75
N PHE A 393 -11.48 -7.62 -16.90
CA PHE A 393 -11.47 -6.23 -17.34
C PHE A 393 -10.10 -5.89 -17.89
N GLU A 394 -10.05 -4.88 -18.76
CA GLU A 394 -8.78 -4.37 -19.28
C GLU A 394 -7.83 -4.00 -18.15
N MET A 395 -6.59 -4.43 -18.25
CA MET A 395 -5.57 -4.22 -17.23
C MET A 395 -4.23 -3.84 -17.85
N PRO A 396 -3.35 -3.15 -17.12
CA PRO A 396 -1.99 -2.92 -17.57
C PRO A 396 -1.24 -4.26 -17.73
N TYR A 397 -0.10 -4.23 -18.43
CA TYR A 397 0.71 -5.42 -18.61
C TYR A 397 1.11 -6.05 -17.27
N ILE A 398 0.72 -7.28 -17.07
CA ILE A 398 1.07 -8.13 -15.92
C ILE A 398 1.35 -9.53 -16.46
N ARG A 399 2.52 -10.07 -16.15
CA ARG A 399 2.83 -11.47 -16.43
C ARG A 399 2.10 -12.34 -15.41
N ILE A 400 1.08 -13.03 -15.86
CA ILE A 400 0.23 -13.90 -15.04
C ILE A 400 0.80 -15.32 -15.07
N THR A 401 0.94 -15.93 -13.89
CA THR A 401 1.34 -17.33 -13.69
C THR A 401 0.22 -18.10 -12.99
N SER A 402 0.34 -19.41 -12.84
CA SER A 402 -0.60 -20.18 -12.01
C SER A 402 -0.53 -19.70 -10.55
N ALA A 403 -1.60 -19.93 -9.79
CA ALA A 403 -1.60 -19.59 -8.36
C ALA A 403 -0.58 -20.40 -7.55
N HIS A 404 -0.27 -21.64 -7.95
CA HIS A 404 0.79 -22.43 -7.35
C HIS A 404 2.18 -21.84 -7.61
N ASP A 405 2.47 -21.49 -8.85
CA ASP A 405 3.76 -20.83 -9.19
C ASP A 405 3.89 -19.47 -8.48
N ALA A 406 2.78 -18.75 -8.36
CA ALA A 406 2.73 -17.49 -7.61
C ALA A 406 3.05 -17.70 -6.13
N TYR A 407 2.49 -18.73 -5.50
CA TYR A 407 2.78 -19.08 -4.11
C TYR A 407 4.27 -19.33 -3.91
N ASP A 408 4.85 -20.20 -4.73
CA ASP A 408 6.27 -20.52 -4.65
C ASP A 408 7.17 -19.30 -4.93
N PHE A 409 6.79 -18.49 -5.93
CA PHE A 409 7.52 -17.28 -6.27
C PHE A 409 7.49 -16.27 -5.12
N VAL A 410 6.30 -15.99 -4.57
CA VAL A 410 6.12 -15.01 -3.50
C VAL A 410 6.91 -15.40 -2.25
N LEU A 411 6.87 -16.67 -1.84
CA LEU A 411 7.63 -17.12 -0.68
C LEU A 411 9.15 -17.02 -0.85
N LYS A 412 9.64 -17.09 -2.09
CA LYS A 412 11.07 -16.98 -2.38
C LYS A 412 11.54 -15.55 -2.64
N ASN A 413 10.67 -14.68 -3.15
CA ASN A 413 11.08 -13.41 -3.75
C ASN A 413 10.42 -12.17 -3.14
N ALA A 414 9.23 -12.30 -2.50
CA ALA A 414 8.60 -11.17 -1.84
C ALA A 414 9.31 -10.89 -0.52
N CYS A 415 10.52 -10.41 -0.57
CA CYS A 415 11.22 -9.84 0.56
C CYS A 415 12.61 -9.31 0.18
N LEU A 416 13.09 -8.42 1.01
CA LEU A 416 14.40 -7.80 0.97
C LEU A 416 15.56 -8.70 1.35
N LEU A 417 15.32 -9.82 1.99
CA LEU A 417 16.33 -10.53 2.77
C LEU A 417 17.40 -11.27 1.96
N TYR A 418 17.27 -11.33 0.63
CA TYR A 418 18.16 -12.19 -0.18
C TYR A 418 18.73 -11.54 -1.43
N THR A 419 18.73 -10.22 -1.55
CA THR A 419 19.25 -9.54 -2.74
C THR A 419 20.74 -9.24 -2.68
N SER A 420 21.40 -9.48 -1.55
CA SER A 420 22.86 -9.52 -1.44
C SER A 420 23.22 -10.70 -0.56
N PRO A 421 24.04 -11.65 -1.04
CA PRO A 421 24.64 -12.63 -0.12
C PRO A 421 25.38 -11.85 0.95
N SER A 422 25.01 -12.09 2.20
CA SER A 422 25.75 -11.53 3.33
C SER A 422 27.22 -12.00 3.23
N PRO A 423 28.19 -11.15 3.48
CA PRO A 423 29.59 -11.60 3.60
C PRO A 423 29.79 -12.74 4.60
N ARG A 424 28.80 -13.00 5.46
CA ARG A 424 28.81 -14.14 6.39
C ARG A 424 28.43 -15.47 5.73
N ASP A 425 27.73 -15.45 4.61
CA ASP A 425 27.31 -16.68 3.91
C ASP A 425 28.44 -17.25 3.03
N SER A 426 29.53 -16.51 2.83
CA SER A 426 30.69 -16.95 2.07
C SER A 426 31.75 -17.70 2.87
N THR A 427 31.52 -17.93 4.18
CA THR A 427 32.49 -18.60 5.06
C THR A 427 32.08 -20.00 5.54
N SER A 428 31.02 -20.57 4.96
CA SER A 428 30.64 -21.98 5.18
C SER A 428 30.87 -22.81 3.94
N SER A 429 32.11 -23.09 3.61
CA SER A 429 32.53 -24.19 2.75
C SER A 429 33.63 -24.97 3.44
#